data_8fcb3d1ee5c5d8d4d90991e810e02b7e
#
_entry.id   8fcb3d1ee5c5d8d4d90991e810e02b7e
#
_cell.length_a   1.000
_cell.length_b   1.000
_cell.length_c   1.000
_cell.angle_alpha   90.00
_cell.angle_beta   90.00
_cell.angle_gamma   90.00
#
_symmetry.space_group_name_H-M   'P 1'
#
loop_
_entity.id
_entity.type
_entity.pdbx_description
1 polymer ?
#
loop_
_entity_poly.entity_id
_entity_poly.type
_entity_poly.pdbx_seq_one_letter_code
_entity_poly.pdbx_strand_id
1 'polypeptide(L)'
;EAYVASNQTMLDDTDTKINFDTETYDSGGMYDTTNKRFLPTVAGKYFIYFQVTYDRQGVDTWHNCHTNIAKNGSTHKQYYTDFYDNYDPYAIVISGHTIMTLNGSSDYVEIFGNFNVTSGTGVVKSAAQSTFGGYKIIE
;
A
#
# COMPACT_ATOMS: atom_id res chain seq x y z
N GLU A 1 7.91 9.47 -4.24
CA GLU A 1 6.50 9.14 -4.10
C GLU A 1 5.95 8.59 -5.40
N ALA A 2 5.11 7.57 -5.30
CA ALA A 2 4.39 6.96 -6.43
C ALA A 2 2.90 6.78 -6.11
N TYR A 3 2.09 6.60 -7.13
CA TYR A 3 0.65 6.40 -7.02
C TYR A 3 0.15 5.31 -7.98
N VAL A 4 -1.08 4.86 -7.76
CA VAL A 4 -1.77 3.90 -8.62
C VAL A 4 -2.38 4.65 -9.82
N ALA A 5 -1.91 4.40 -11.05
CA ALA A 5 -2.36 5.14 -12.23
C ALA A 5 -3.83 4.87 -12.61
N SER A 6 -4.28 3.64 -12.44
CA SER A 6 -5.64 3.20 -12.74
C SER A 6 -6.19 2.34 -11.61
N ASN A 7 -7.49 2.37 -11.38
CA ASN A 7 -8.11 1.51 -10.36
C ASN A 7 -7.65 0.06 -10.51
N GLN A 8 -7.15 -0.51 -9.42
CA GLN A 8 -6.69 -1.90 -9.38
C GLN A 8 -7.79 -2.78 -8.78
N THR A 9 -8.23 -3.77 -9.54
CA THR A 9 -9.16 -4.78 -9.02
C THR A 9 -8.49 -5.63 -7.94
N MET A 10 -9.20 -5.83 -6.85
CA MET A 10 -8.79 -6.67 -5.72
C MET A 10 -9.70 -7.90 -5.66
N LEU A 11 -9.10 -9.07 -5.50
CA LEU A 11 -9.83 -10.29 -5.22
C LEU A 11 -10.17 -10.38 -3.74
N ASP A 12 -11.33 -10.95 -3.46
CA ASP A 12 -11.80 -11.17 -2.09
C ASP A 12 -10.79 -12.01 -1.29
N ASP A 13 -10.54 -11.59 -0.06
CA ASP A 13 -9.67 -12.23 0.94
C ASP A 13 -8.29 -12.69 0.41
N THR A 14 -7.72 -11.90 -0.50
CA THR A 14 -6.44 -12.23 -1.12
C THR A 14 -5.43 -11.09 -0.92
N ASP A 15 -4.33 -11.40 -0.23
CA ASP A 15 -3.21 -10.46 -0.12
C ASP A 15 -2.64 -10.14 -1.50
N THR A 16 -2.83 -8.93 -1.94
CA THR A 16 -2.48 -8.47 -3.28
C THR A 16 -1.52 -7.28 -3.20
N LYS A 17 -0.45 -7.33 -3.96
CA LYS A 17 0.47 -6.19 -4.08
C LYS A 17 -0.23 -5.01 -4.72
N ILE A 18 -0.12 -3.84 -4.10
CA ILE A 18 -0.69 -2.61 -4.63
C ILE A 18 0.23 -2.07 -5.74
N ASN A 19 -0.38 -1.76 -6.89
CA ASN A 19 0.33 -1.33 -8.09
C ASN A 19 0.59 0.19 -8.10
N PHE A 20 1.51 0.66 -7.27
CA PHE A 20 2.01 2.03 -7.36
C PHE A 20 2.96 2.13 -8.57
N ASP A 21 2.42 2.27 -9.75
CA ASP A 21 3.11 2.12 -11.02
C ASP A 21 3.53 3.45 -11.68
N THR A 22 3.15 4.57 -11.08
CA THR A 22 3.46 5.90 -11.61
C THR A 22 4.07 6.78 -10.54
N GLU A 23 5.21 7.38 -10.84
CA GLU A 23 5.90 8.30 -9.95
C GLU A 23 5.26 9.68 -9.97
N THR A 24 5.09 10.28 -8.77
CA THR A 24 4.86 11.71 -8.62
C THR A 24 6.19 12.44 -8.71
N TYR A 25 7.19 11.94 -8.00
CA TYR A 25 8.59 12.37 -8.07
C TYR A 25 9.51 11.31 -7.47
N ASP A 26 10.73 11.22 -7.99
CA ASP A 26 11.81 10.39 -7.41
C ASP A 26 13.16 11.10 -7.59
N SER A 27 13.50 11.95 -6.63
CA SER A 27 14.76 12.73 -6.67
C SER A 27 16.03 11.89 -6.48
N GLY A 28 15.88 10.66 -5.99
CA GLY A 28 16.99 9.77 -5.68
C GLY A 28 17.12 8.53 -6.56
N GLY A 29 16.20 8.32 -7.51
CA GLY A 29 16.13 7.09 -8.30
C GLY A 29 15.93 5.84 -7.43
N MET A 30 15.11 5.98 -6.37
CA MET A 30 14.90 4.93 -5.36
C MET A 30 13.59 4.17 -5.55
N TYR A 31 12.81 4.50 -6.56
CA TYR A 31 11.55 3.84 -6.83
C TYR A 31 11.62 3.01 -8.12
N ASP A 32 11.23 1.76 -8.02
CA ASP A 32 11.18 0.80 -9.12
C ASP A 32 9.72 0.62 -9.57
N THR A 33 9.30 1.39 -10.59
CA THR A 33 7.94 1.34 -11.13
C THR A 33 7.61 0.01 -11.79
N THR A 34 8.60 -0.73 -12.28
CA THR A 34 8.40 -2.07 -12.88
C THR A 34 7.98 -3.07 -11.81
N ASN A 35 8.69 -3.08 -10.69
CA ASN A 35 8.41 -3.98 -9.58
C ASN A 35 7.55 -3.36 -8.49
N LYS A 36 7.09 -2.10 -8.62
CA LYS A 36 6.24 -1.37 -7.67
C LYS A 36 6.79 -1.42 -6.25
N ARG A 37 8.03 -0.96 -6.08
CA ARG A 37 8.72 -1.03 -4.79
C ARG A 37 9.67 0.14 -4.58
N PHE A 38 9.85 0.52 -3.35
CA PHE A 38 10.87 1.46 -2.91
C PHE A 38 12.17 0.69 -2.67
N LEU A 39 13.24 1.02 -3.40
CA LEU A 39 14.54 0.34 -3.40
C LEU A 39 15.67 1.37 -3.23
N PRO A 40 16.00 1.77 -1.99
CA PRO A 40 17.03 2.79 -1.77
C PRO A 40 18.44 2.27 -2.08
N THR A 41 19.26 3.15 -2.62
CA THR A 41 20.67 2.88 -2.99
C THR A 41 21.67 3.27 -1.90
N VAL A 42 21.22 3.87 -0.81
CA VAL A 42 22.05 4.29 0.33
C VAL A 42 21.55 3.66 1.61
N ALA A 43 22.44 3.04 2.39
CA ALA A 43 22.06 2.48 3.69
C ALA A 43 21.63 3.57 4.66
N GLY A 44 20.68 3.24 5.55
CA GLY A 44 20.22 4.17 6.60
C GLY A 44 18.81 3.88 7.08
N LYS A 45 18.29 4.80 7.90
CA LYS A 45 16.90 4.78 8.36
C LYS A 45 16.03 5.57 7.40
N TYR A 46 14.89 5.00 7.07
CA TYR A 46 13.93 5.58 6.14
C TYR A 46 12.56 5.71 6.80
N PHE A 47 11.92 6.86 6.61
CA PHE A 47 10.51 7.03 6.88
C PHE A 47 9.75 6.54 5.64
N ILE A 48 8.90 5.54 5.84
CA ILE A 48 8.06 4.92 4.82
C ILE A 48 6.61 5.26 5.15
N TYR A 49 5.83 5.67 4.15
CA TYR A 49 4.42 6.01 4.32
C TYR A 49 3.59 5.53 3.14
N PHE A 50 2.32 5.31 3.39
CA PHE A 50 1.34 5.02 2.36
C PHE A 50 -0.04 5.56 2.74
N GLN A 51 -0.87 5.72 1.73
CA GLN A 51 -2.31 5.86 1.81
C GLN A 51 -2.92 4.97 0.73
N VAL A 52 -3.93 4.17 1.07
CA VAL A 52 -4.65 3.32 0.13
C VAL A 52 -6.15 3.52 0.37
N THR A 53 -6.88 3.82 -0.69
CA THR A 53 -8.34 3.88 -0.68
C THR A 53 -8.90 2.62 -1.29
N TYR A 54 -9.64 1.87 -0.50
CA TYR A 54 -10.40 0.70 -0.94
C TYR A 54 -11.86 1.08 -1.18
N ASP A 55 -12.43 0.62 -2.29
CA ASP A 55 -13.81 0.87 -2.69
C ASP A 55 -14.44 -0.46 -3.08
N ARG A 56 -15.55 -0.81 -2.45
CA ARG A 56 -16.27 -2.07 -2.68
C ARG A 56 -17.14 -2.07 -3.95
N GLN A 57 -17.17 -0.99 -4.71
CA GLN A 57 -17.93 -0.84 -5.95
C GLN A 57 -19.45 -1.07 -5.81
N GLY A 58 -19.98 -0.82 -4.62
CA GLY A 58 -21.42 -0.96 -4.34
C GLY A 58 -21.92 -2.39 -4.18
N VAL A 59 -21.04 -3.38 -4.15
CA VAL A 59 -21.34 -4.77 -3.90
C VAL A 59 -20.93 -5.14 -2.48
N ASP A 60 -21.80 -5.87 -1.80
CA ASP A 60 -21.58 -6.55 -0.52
C ASP A 60 -21.05 -5.79 0.70
N THR A 61 -21.16 -6.44 1.84
CA THR A 61 -20.78 -5.92 3.14
C THR A 61 -19.30 -6.18 3.42
N TRP A 62 -18.63 -5.21 3.99
CA TRP A 62 -17.27 -5.37 4.49
C TRP A 62 -17.21 -6.33 5.69
N HIS A 63 -16.24 -7.22 5.69
CA HIS A 63 -15.81 -7.93 6.89
C HIS A 63 -14.63 -7.22 7.53
N ASN A 64 -13.56 -7.08 6.79
CA ASN A 64 -12.37 -6.38 7.22
C ASN A 64 -11.54 -5.96 6.01
N CYS A 65 -10.56 -5.13 6.25
CA CYS A 65 -9.47 -4.97 5.29
C CYS A 65 -8.17 -4.58 6.00
N HIS A 66 -7.05 -4.84 5.35
CA HIS A 66 -5.76 -4.44 5.87
C HIS A 66 -4.78 -4.01 4.78
N THR A 67 -3.78 -3.26 5.20
CA THR A 67 -2.65 -2.89 4.36
C THR A 67 -1.36 -3.18 5.09
N ASN A 68 -0.45 -3.86 4.42
CA ASN A 68 0.84 -4.27 4.96
C ASN A 68 1.98 -3.47 4.33
N ILE A 69 2.87 -2.93 5.16
CA ILE A 69 4.20 -2.55 4.73
C ILE A 69 5.06 -3.82 4.79
N ALA A 70 5.56 -4.26 3.65
CA ALA A 70 6.43 -5.44 3.56
C ALA A 70 7.87 -5.03 3.28
N LYS A 71 8.81 -5.66 3.97
CA LYS A 71 10.24 -5.57 3.68
C LYS A 71 10.71 -6.89 3.08
N ASN A 72 11.31 -6.86 1.90
CA ASN A 72 11.82 -8.04 1.20
C ASN A 72 10.77 -9.16 1.06
N GLY A 73 9.53 -8.78 0.74
CA GLY A 73 8.41 -9.69 0.59
C GLY A 73 7.77 -10.20 1.89
N SER A 74 8.29 -9.83 3.06
CA SER A 74 7.73 -10.24 4.35
C SER A 74 7.06 -9.07 5.07
N THR A 75 5.89 -9.29 5.64
CA THR A 75 5.15 -8.27 6.39
C THR A 75 6.00 -7.74 7.55
N HIS A 76 6.28 -6.44 7.50
CA HIS A 76 6.98 -5.71 8.55
C HIS A 76 6.00 -5.04 9.51
N LYS A 77 4.91 -4.46 8.97
CA LYS A 77 3.87 -3.81 9.76
C LYS A 77 2.53 -3.92 9.06
N GLN A 78 1.48 -4.22 9.81
CA GLN A 78 0.11 -4.33 9.34
C GLN A 78 -0.76 -3.22 9.92
N TYR A 79 -1.65 -2.69 9.09
CA TYR A 79 -2.72 -1.75 9.45
C TYR A 79 -4.04 -2.41 9.11
N TYR A 80 -4.82 -2.72 10.13
CA TYR A 80 -6.03 -3.54 10.02
C TYR A 80 -7.26 -2.74 10.45
N THR A 81 -8.37 -2.91 9.73
CA THR A 81 -9.68 -2.37 10.08
C THR A 81 -10.71 -3.47 10.01
N ASP A 82 -11.45 -3.66 11.08
CA ASP A 82 -12.58 -4.56 11.18
C ASP A 82 -13.89 -3.77 11.16
N PHE A 83 -14.92 -4.33 10.53
CA PHE A 83 -16.22 -3.70 10.38
C PHE A 83 -17.26 -4.49 11.16
N TYR A 84 -17.68 -3.92 12.28
CA TYR A 84 -18.68 -4.54 13.16
C TYR A 84 -20.09 -4.16 12.74
N ASP A 85 -21.02 -5.13 12.79
CA ASP A 85 -22.48 -5.01 12.77
C ASP A 85 -23.06 -3.80 12.02
N ASN A 86 -23.28 -3.93 10.72
CA ASN A 86 -23.96 -2.96 9.86
C ASN A 86 -23.23 -1.63 9.58
N TYR A 87 -21.97 -1.48 9.96
CA TYR A 87 -21.14 -0.38 9.46
C TYR A 87 -20.57 -0.77 8.10
N ASP A 88 -21.17 -0.23 7.05
CA ASP A 88 -20.90 -0.63 5.68
C ASP A 88 -20.55 0.58 4.79
N PRO A 89 -19.36 1.18 4.97
CA PRO A 89 -18.94 2.32 4.19
C PRO A 89 -18.74 1.92 2.72
N TYR A 90 -19.07 2.83 1.80
CA TYR A 90 -18.82 2.60 0.38
C TYR A 90 -17.33 2.47 0.05
N ALA A 91 -16.51 3.32 0.66
CA ALA A 91 -15.07 3.30 0.54
C ALA A 91 -14.40 3.63 1.87
N ILE A 92 -13.20 3.15 2.06
CA ILE A 92 -12.38 3.42 3.24
C ILE A 92 -10.95 3.78 2.83
N VAL A 93 -10.29 4.54 3.69
CA VAL A 93 -8.89 4.88 3.55
C VAL A 93 -8.10 4.23 4.68
N ILE A 94 -7.09 3.44 4.33
CA ILE A 94 -6.07 3.00 5.27
C ILE A 94 -4.79 3.75 4.95
N SER A 95 -4.25 4.43 5.95
CA SER A 95 -2.97 5.10 5.86
C SER A 95 -2.06 4.68 7.00
N GLY A 96 -0.75 4.68 6.74
CA GLY A 96 0.20 4.30 7.75
C GLY A 96 1.63 4.66 7.41
N HIS A 97 2.49 4.50 8.40
CA HIS A 97 3.90 4.79 8.26
C HIS A 97 4.76 3.96 9.20
N THR A 98 6.03 3.84 8.88
CA THR A 98 7.02 3.22 9.76
C THR A 98 8.39 3.81 9.52
N ILE A 99 9.28 3.66 10.49
CA ILE A 99 10.71 3.88 10.30
C ILE A 99 11.37 2.51 10.25
N MET A 100 12.18 2.28 9.22
CA MET A 100 12.93 1.03 9.10
C MET A 100 14.35 1.27 8.59
N THR A 101 15.25 0.37 8.95
CA THR A 101 16.61 0.36 8.42
C THR A 101 16.64 -0.45 7.13
N LEU A 102 17.21 0.16 6.09
CA LEU A 102 17.43 -0.45 4.78
C LEU A 102 18.93 -0.43 4.44
N ASN A 103 19.42 -1.49 3.81
CA ASN A 103 20.86 -1.69 3.58
C ASN A 103 21.43 -0.93 2.38
N GLY A 104 20.58 -0.27 1.59
CA GLY A 104 21.00 0.52 0.43
C GLY A 104 21.53 -0.29 -0.76
N SER A 105 21.21 -1.58 -0.85
CA SER A 105 21.67 -2.44 -1.94
C SER A 105 20.63 -3.46 -2.39
N SER A 106 20.03 -4.19 -1.47
CA SER A 106 19.09 -5.28 -1.77
C SER A 106 17.77 -5.18 -1.01
N ASP A 107 17.72 -4.39 0.08
CA ASP A 107 16.49 -4.19 0.82
C ASP A 107 15.50 -3.34 0.03
N TYR A 108 14.27 -3.81 -0.07
CA TYR A 108 13.18 -3.09 -0.71
C TYR A 108 11.91 -3.13 0.13
N VAL A 109 11.03 -2.19 -0.14
CA VAL A 109 9.74 -2.05 0.53
C VAL A 109 8.61 -2.07 -0.48
N GLU A 110 7.58 -2.83 -0.17
CA GLU A 110 6.37 -3.00 -0.97
C GLU A 110 5.13 -2.81 -0.09
N ILE A 111 4.00 -2.49 -0.71
CA ILE A 111 2.72 -2.39 -0.03
C ILE A 111 1.80 -3.49 -0.57
N PHE A 112 1.25 -4.27 0.34
CA PHE A 112 0.21 -5.26 0.04
C PHE A 112 -1.10 -4.85 0.70
N GLY A 113 -2.20 -5.14 0.06
CA GLY A 113 -3.53 -4.93 0.58
C GLY A 113 -4.36 -6.20 0.55
N ASN A 114 -5.28 -6.30 1.47
CA ASN A 114 -6.32 -7.32 1.50
C ASN A 114 -7.67 -6.63 1.67
N PHE A 115 -8.64 -7.18 1.00
CA PHE A 115 -10.00 -6.70 0.91
C PHE A 115 -10.91 -7.90 1.15
N ASN A 116 -11.61 -7.93 2.28
CA ASN A 116 -12.49 -9.03 2.63
C ASN A 116 -13.94 -8.53 2.72
N VAL A 117 -14.80 -9.06 1.86
CA VAL A 117 -16.23 -8.76 1.73
C VAL A 117 -17.04 -10.05 1.69
N THR A 118 -18.36 -9.94 1.76
CA THR A 118 -19.26 -11.11 1.72
C THR A 118 -19.18 -11.86 0.40
N SER A 119 -18.99 -11.15 -0.71
CA SER A 119 -18.75 -11.72 -2.05
C SER A 119 -18.26 -10.64 -3.02
N GLY A 120 -17.72 -11.04 -4.17
CA GLY A 120 -17.41 -10.13 -5.25
C GLY A 120 -15.96 -9.64 -5.29
N THR A 121 -15.76 -8.44 -5.80
CA THR A 121 -14.46 -7.77 -5.95
C THR A 121 -14.60 -6.30 -5.62
N GLY A 122 -13.53 -5.72 -5.11
CA GLY A 122 -13.41 -4.29 -4.94
C GLY A 122 -12.26 -3.72 -5.75
N VAL A 123 -11.97 -2.46 -5.55
CA VAL A 123 -10.84 -1.81 -6.18
C VAL A 123 -10.02 -1.00 -5.19
N VAL A 124 -8.72 -0.92 -5.44
CA VAL A 124 -7.88 0.16 -4.93
C VAL A 124 -8.05 1.34 -5.88
N LYS A 125 -8.39 2.50 -5.35
CA LYS A 125 -8.62 3.72 -6.13
C LYS A 125 -7.31 4.30 -6.63
N SER A 126 -7.37 4.86 -7.82
CA SER A 126 -6.23 5.48 -8.51
C SER A 126 -5.90 6.90 -8.06
N ALA A 127 -4.84 7.44 -8.61
CA ALA A 127 -4.36 8.81 -8.48
C ALA A 127 -4.10 9.23 -7.01
N ALA A 128 -4.42 10.46 -6.64
CA ALA A 128 -4.18 11.02 -5.31
C ALA A 128 -4.88 10.28 -4.15
N GLN A 129 -5.71 9.28 -4.44
CA GLN A 129 -6.40 8.48 -3.43
C GLN A 129 -5.57 7.30 -2.92
N SER A 130 -4.54 6.88 -3.67
CA SER A 130 -3.64 5.81 -3.24
C SER A 130 -2.20 6.15 -3.61
N THR A 131 -1.39 6.43 -2.60
CA THR A 131 0.00 6.87 -2.72
C THR A 131 0.93 6.08 -1.80
N PHE A 132 2.18 5.97 -2.20
CA PHE A 132 3.24 5.30 -1.44
C PHE A 132 4.56 6.03 -1.64
N GLY A 133 5.34 6.17 -0.58
CA GLY A 133 6.63 6.81 -0.68
C GLY A 133 7.52 6.58 0.54
N GLY A 134 8.72 7.14 0.42
CA GLY A 134 9.68 7.11 1.50
C GLY A 134 10.80 8.13 1.29
N TYR A 135 11.46 8.47 2.38
CA TYR A 135 12.66 9.31 2.35
C TYR A 135 13.62 8.94 3.48
N LYS A 136 14.89 9.17 3.24
CA LYS A 136 15.95 8.93 4.24
C LYS A 136 15.83 9.95 5.36
N ILE A 137 15.88 9.47 6.59
CA ILE A 137 16.02 10.33 7.76
C ILE A 137 17.49 10.76 7.83
N ILE A 138 17.72 12.07 7.99
CA ILE A 138 19.07 12.62 8.19
C ILE A 138 19.47 12.26 9.62
N GLU A 139 20.59 11.55 9.75
CA GLU A 139 21.27 11.25 11.02
C GLU A 139 22.52 12.11 11.13
#